data_0bd5f5daeecf89ee430ff2abb31f457a
#
_entry.id   0bd5f5daeecf89ee430ff2abb31f457a
#
_cell.length_a   1.000
_cell.length_b   1.000
_cell.length_c   1.000
_cell.angle_alpha   90.00
_cell.angle_beta   90.00
_cell.angle_gamma   90.00
#
_symmetry.space_group_name_H-M   'P 1'
#
loop_
_entity.id
_entity.type
_entity.pdbx_description
1 polymer ?
#
loop_
_entity_poly.entity_id
_entity_poly.type
_entity_poly.pdbx_seq_one_letter_code
_entity_poly.pdbx_strand_id
1 'polypeptide(L)'
;MSTKLLSATAAAALFAATLPAVAEVECPIKVGVLHSLSGTMAISETTLKDTMEMLIEQQNEKGGVLGCELEAVVVDPASDWPLFAEKARELLTVHEVDVIFGNWTSVSRKSVLPVIEELNGLLFYPVQYEGEESSKNVFYTGAAPNQQAIPATDYFLEELGVEKFALLGTDYVYPRTTNNILESYLKSKGIAEDDIFVNYTPFGHSDWSKIVADVVALGADGKKVGVISTINGDANVGFYKELAAAGISADDIPVVAFSVGEEELSGLDTTNLVGHLAAWNYFQSADTEANEEWVAAWKARMGDDRVTNDPMEAHYIGFNMWVNAVTAAESTEVDDVRAAMYGQEFPNLTGGTAVMLPNHHLSKPVLIGEIQEDGQFDIISQTEEVPGDAWTDFLPESAVLVSDWKELECGMYNTSTETCVQIKSNY
;
A
#
# COMPACT_ATOMS: atom_id res chain seq x y z
N MET A 1 -14.30 79.36 50.23
CA MET A 1 -14.62 77.89 50.13
C MET A 1 -14.42 77.51 48.67
N SER A 2 -13.29 76.89 48.40
CA SER A 2 -12.91 76.51 47.02
C SER A 2 -13.14 75.01 46.86
N THR A 3 -14.02 74.64 45.94
CA THR A 3 -14.31 73.29 45.59
C THR A 3 -13.38 72.89 44.39
N LYS A 4 -12.49 71.91 44.64
CA LYS A 4 -11.63 71.30 43.60
C LYS A 4 -12.41 70.18 42.91
N LEU A 5 -12.62 70.29 41.57
CA LEU A 5 -13.03 69.18 40.71
C LEU A 5 -11.81 68.29 40.41
N LEU A 6 -11.91 67.00 40.75
CA LEU A 6 -10.98 65.97 40.26
C LEU A 6 -11.54 65.42 38.95
N SER A 7 -10.77 65.58 37.86
CA SER A 7 -11.00 64.89 36.57
C SER A 7 -10.34 63.55 36.58
N ALA A 8 -11.13 62.44 36.50
CA ALA A 8 -10.62 61.11 36.33
C ALA A 8 -10.54 60.80 34.81
N THR A 9 -9.32 60.64 34.31
CA THR A 9 -9.04 60.17 32.93
C THR A 9 -9.03 58.64 32.94
N ALA A 10 -10.02 58.00 32.32
CA ALA A 10 -10.05 56.57 32.08
C ALA A 10 -9.21 56.25 30.85
N ALA A 11 -8.10 55.53 31.04
CA ALA A 11 -7.30 54.98 29.94
C ALA A 11 -7.95 53.66 29.49
N ALA A 12 -8.53 53.65 28.31
CA ALA A 12 -9.00 52.44 27.64
C ALA A 12 -7.80 51.72 27.04
N ALA A 13 -7.38 50.58 27.62
CA ALA A 13 -6.41 49.69 27.00
C ALA A 13 -7.11 48.88 25.90
N LEU A 14 -6.77 49.12 24.65
CA LEU A 14 -7.10 48.26 23.51
C LEU A 14 -6.23 46.99 23.65
N PHE A 15 -6.83 45.88 24.02
CA PHE A 15 -6.26 44.57 23.78
C PHE A 15 -6.43 44.24 22.28
N ALA A 16 -5.38 44.43 21.50
CA ALA A 16 -5.29 43.85 20.15
C ALA A 16 -5.10 42.33 20.33
N ALA A 17 -6.15 41.56 20.14
CA ALA A 17 -6.04 40.14 19.97
C ALA A 17 -5.25 39.88 18.67
N THR A 18 -4.01 39.49 18.78
CA THR A 18 -3.27 38.91 17.63
C THR A 18 -3.91 37.57 17.34
N LEU A 19 -4.71 37.48 16.28
CA LEU A 19 -5.07 36.23 15.67
C LEU A 19 -3.77 35.55 15.22
N PRO A 20 -3.59 34.24 15.43
CA PRO A 20 -2.47 33.55 14.82
C PRO A 20 -2.55 33.79 13.31
N ALA A 21 -1.46 34.22 12.71
CA ALA A 21 -1.36 34.29 11.25
C ALA A 21 -1.46 32.83 10.75
N VAL A 22 -2.53 32.51 10.03
CA VAL A 22 -2.57 31.30 9.22
C VAL A 22 -1.44 31.46 8.21
N ALA A 23 -0.52 30.52 8.15
CA ALA A 23 0.54 30.52 7.14
C ALA A 23 -0.17 30.55 5.77
N GLU A 24 0.20 31.49 4.92
CA GLU A 24 -0.34 31.58 3.56
C GLU A 24 0.23 30.40 2.79
N VAL A 25 -0.65 29.52 2.27
CA VAL A 25 -0.24 28.36 1.47
C VAL A 25 0.38 28.87 0.17
N GLU A 26 1.58 28.40 -0.16
CA GLU A 26 2.24 28.75 -1.41
C GLU A 26 1.62 27.98 -2.58
N CYS A 27 1.30 28.67 -3.67
CA CYS A 27 0.77 28.07 -4.89
C CYS A 27 1.85 27.99 -5.98
N PRO A 28 1.85 26.93 -6.80
CA PRO A 28 1.02 25.72 -6.71
C PRO A 28 1.43 24.82 -5.55
N ILE A 29 0.48 24.01 -5.04
CA ILE A 29 0.79 22.93 -4.12
C ILE A 29 1.44 21.79 -4.92
N LYS A 30 2.63 21.36 -4.55
CA LYS A 30 3.40 20.40 -5.34
C LYS A 30 3.26 18.97 -4.78
N VAL A 31 2.89 18.06 -5.65
CA VAL A 31 2.72 16.64 -5.35
C VAL A 31 3.85 15.85 -6.00
N GLY A 32 4.75 15.31 -5.20
CA GLY A 32 5.81 14.42 -5.67
C GLY A 32 5.26 13.06 -6.07
N VAL A 33 5.61 12.58 -7.26
CA VAL A 33 5.23 11.26 -7.79
C VAL A 33 6.51 10.44 -8.01
N LEU A 34 6.71 9.46 -7.13
CA LEU A 34 7.96 8.68 -7.04
C LEU A 34 7.70 7.23 -7.42
N HIS A 35 7.66 6.95 -8.72
CA HIS A 35 7.43 5.62 -9.29
C HIS A 35 8.44 5.28 -10.38
N SER A 36 8.86 4.00 -10.46
CA SER A 36 9.74 3.52 -11.52
C SER A 36 9.01 3.48 -12.86
N LEU A 37 9.51 4.24 -13.83
CA LEU A 37 9.02 4.27 -15.20
C LEU A 37 9.88 3.40 -16.12
N SER A 38 10.96 2.86 -15.60
CA SER A 38 11.91 1.97 -16.28
C SER A 38 12.43 0.90 -15.31
N GLY A 39 13.05 -0.16 -15.85
CA GLY A 39 13.55 -1.30 -15.07
C GLY A 39 12.49 -2.37 -14.77
N THR A 40 12.80 -3.29 -13.85
CA THR A 40 12.01 -4.51 -13.58
C THR A 40 10.63 -4.25 -12.97
N MET A 41 10.42 -3.08 -12.35
CA MET A 41 9.16 -2.70 -11.73
C MET A 41 8.29 -1.78 -12.59
N ALA A 42 8.76 -1.38 -13.78
CA ALA A 42 8.01 -0.47 -14.66
C ALA A 42 6.63 -1.04 -15.07
N ILE A 43 6.51 -2.36 -15.19
CA ILE A 43 5.25 -3.04 -15.50
C ILE A 43 4.15 -2.73 -14.48
N SER A 44 4.51 -2.58 -13.20
CA SER A 44 3.56 -2.33 -12.10
C SER A 44 3.46 -0.84 -11.75
N GLU A 45 4.55 -0.06 -11.91
CA GLU A 45 4.62 1.30 -11.38
C GLU A 45 4.23 2.40 -12.39
N THR A 46 4.33 2.16 -13.70
CA THR A 46 4.00 3.19 -14.71
C THR A 46 2.53 3.62 -14.61
N THR A 47 1.63 2.66 -14.39
CA THR A 47 0.20 2.92 -14.25
C THR A 47 -0.13 3.74 -12.98
N LEU A 48 0.68 3.62 -11.93
CA LEU A 48 0.50 4.40 -10.70
C LEU A 48 0.88 5.87 -10.89
N LYS A 49 1.93 6.15 -11.67
CA LYS A 49 2.25 7.52 -12.09
C LYS A 49 1.09 8.13 -12.89
N ASP A 50 0.54 7.39 -13.86
CA ASP A 50 -0.61 7.84 -14.66
C ASP A 50 -1.85 8.10 -13.78
N THR A 51 -2.05 7.27 -12.75
CA THR A 51 -3.13 7.42 -11.76
C THR A 51 -3.00 8.72 -10.98
N MET A 52 -1.80 9.02 -10.47
CA MET A 52 -1.57 10.26 -9.73
C MET A 52 -1.78 11.49 -10.60
N GLU A 53 -1.31 11.46 -11.85
CA GLU A 53 -1.56 12.57 -12.80
C GLU A 53 -3.06 12.76 -13.06
N MET A 54 -3.83 11.67 -13.20
CA MET A 54 -5.29 11.75 -13.36
C MET A 54 -5.98 12.35 -12.13
N LEU A 55 -5.61 11.91 -10.92
CA LEU A 55 -6.20 12.41 -9.68
C LEU A 55 -5.91 13.90 -9.46
N ILE A 56 -4.69 14.34 -9.74
CA ILE A 56 -4.27 15.74 -9.66
C ILE A 56 -5.08 16.60 -10.66
N GLU A 57 -5.19 16.14 -11.90
CA GLU A 57 -5.97 16.85 -12.93
C GLU A 57 -7.45 16.96 -12.56
N GLN A 58 -8.07 15.87 -12.10
CA GLN A 58 -9.45 15.86 -11.62
C GLN A 58 -9.67 16.80 -10.42
N GLN A 59 -8.69 16.90 -9.52
CA GLN A 59 -8.77 17.81 -8.39
C GLN A 59 -8.63 19.27 -8.84
N ASN A 60 -7.77 19.55 -9.81
CA ASN A 60 -7.64 20.90 -10.40
C ASN A 60 -8.91 21.33 -11.15
N GLU A 61 -9.58 20.42 -11.84
CA GLU A 61 -10.90 20.68 -12.45
C GLU A 61 -11.98 21.07 -11.41
N LYS A 62 -11.85 20.56 -10.17
CA LYS A 62 -12.72 20.93 -9.04
C LYS A 62 -12.31 22.24 -8.36
N GLY A 63 -11.22 22.89 -8.82
CA GLY A 63 -10.72 24.17 -8.29
C GLY A 63 -9.48 24.06 -7.40
N GLY A 64 -8.77 22.94 -7.45
CA GLY A 64 -7.55 22.69 -6.69
C GLY A 64 -7.79 22.43 -5.19
N VAL A 65 -6.85 22.82 -4.36
CA VAL A 65 -6.91 22.67 -2.88
C VAL A 65 -6.52 24.01 -2.26
N LEU A 66 -7.30 24.50 -1.31
CA LEU A 66 -7.14 25.81 -0.64
C LEU A 66 -7.02 26.98 -1.64
N GLY A 67 -7.61 26.83 -2.84
CA GLY A 67 -7.55 27.83 -3.91
C GLY A 67 -6.27 27.80 -4.76
N CYS A 68 -5.39 26.84 -4.54
CA CYS A 68 -4.19 26.59 -5.33
C CYS A 68 -4.40 25.41 -6.28
N GLU A 69 -3.86 25.51 -7.51
CA GLU A 69 -3.70 24.33 -8.36
C GLU A 69 -2.67 23.38 -7.77
N LEU A 70 -2.84 22.08 -8.01
CA LEU A 70 -1.85 21.05 -7.71
C LEU A 70 -0.91 20.88 -8.90
N GLU A 71 0.38 20.74 -8.65
CA GLU A 71 1.41 20.45 -9.64
C GLU A 71 2.06 19.08 -9.38
N ALA A 72 2.00 18.18 -10.36
CA ALA A 72 2.69 16.90 -10.28
C ALA A 72 4.19 17.08 -10.57
N VAL A 73 5.05 16.63 -9.65
CA VAL A 73 6.50 16.55 -9.85
C VAL A 73 6.88 15.09 -9.97
N VAL A 74 7.00 14.60 -11.20
CA VAL A 74 7.26 13.19 -11.50
C VAL A 74 8.76 12.94 -11.61
N VAL A 75 9.23 11.88 -10.93
CA VAL A 75 10.62 11.43 -11.01
C VAL A 75 10.68 9.91 -11.25
N ASP A 76 11.67 9.47 -12.04
CA ASP A 76 11.91 8.05 -12.33
C ASP A 76 13.15 7.55 -11.58
N PRO A 77 12.99 6.69 -10.56
CA PRO A 77 14.10 6.03 -9.87
C PRO A 77 14.56 4.73 -10.57
N ALA A 78 14.04 4.40 -11.75
CA ALA A 78 14.51 3.34 -12.64
C ALA A 78 14.65 1.94 -12.00
N SER A 79 13.80 1.59 -11.03
CA SER A 79 13.89 0.35 -10.25
C SER A 79 15.23 0.17 -9.50
N ASP A 80 15.93 1.27 -9.21
CA ASP A 80 17.19 1.30 -8.46
C ASP A 80 16.94 1.85 -7.05
N TRP A 81 17.14 1.02 -6.03
CA TRP A 81 16.77 1.34 -4.66
C TRP A 81 17.53 2.53 -4.06
N PRO A 82 18.85 2.66 -4.24
CA PRO A 82 19.59 3.88 -3.89
C PRO A 82 19.05 5.14 -4.60
N LEU A 83 18.71 5.02 -5.87
CA LEU A 83 18.17 6.15 -6.64
C LEU A 83 16.80 6.60 -6.13
N PHE A 84 15.97 5.70 -5.59
CA PHE A 84 14.73 6.11 -4.89
C PHE A 84 15.01 7.10 -3.76
N ALA A 85 16.03 6.84 -2.92
CA ALA A 85 16.40 7.75 -1.83
C ALA A 85 16.93 9.11 -2.35
N GLU A 86 17.72 9.10 -3.42
CA GLU A 86 18.20 10.32 -4.06
C GLU A 86 17.03 11.14 -4.64
N LYS A 87 16.11 10.49 -5.31
CA LYS A 87 14.92 11.13 -5.90
C LYS A 87 13.94 11.66 -4.84
N ALA A 88 13.76 10.94 -3.73
CA ALA A 88 12.98 11.45 -2.59
C ALA A 88 13.61 12.72 -2.01
N ARG A 89 14.94 12.74 -1.83
CA ARG A 89 15.65 13.93 -1.38
C ARG A 89 15.55 15.09 -2.38
N GLU A 90 15.68 14.81 -3.69
CA GLU A 90 15.47 15.79 -4.76
C GLU A 90 14.07 16.41 -4.70
N LEU A 91 13.02 15.58 -4.56
CA LEU A 91 11.64 16.04 -4.41
C LEU A 91 11.47 16.99 -3.22
N LEU A 92 12.00 16.64 -2.05
CA LEU A 92 11.82 17.41 -0.82
C LEU A 92 12.72 18.66 -0.74
N THR A 93 13.94 18.67 -1.34
CA THR A 93 14.91 19.75 -1.13
C THR A 93 15.15 20.64 -2.36
N VAL A 94 14.84 20.16 -3.56
CA VAL A 94 15.03 20.91 -4.81
C VAL A 94 13.69 21.35 -5.37
N HIS A 95 12.72 20.43 -5.39
CA HIS A 95 11.38 20.73 -5.88
C HIS A 95 10.47 21.26 -4.78
N GLU A 96 10.80 21.01 -3.50
CA GLU A 96 10.05 21.45 -2.33
C GLU A 96 8.58 21.02 -2.44
N VAL A 97 8.38 19.68 -2.61
CA VAL A 97 7.04 19.12 -2.70
C VAL A 97 6.40 19.02 -1.31
N ASP A 98 5.09 19.23 -1.24
CA ASP A 98 4.30 19.19 0.00
C ASP A 98 4.01 17.77 0.47
N VAL A 99 3.98 16.81 -0.47
CA VAL A 99 3.70 15.39 -0.22
C VAL A 99 4.32 14.53 -1.31
N ILE A 100 4.63 13.27 -1.00
CA ILE A 100 5.07 12.27 -1.97
C ILE A 100 4.06 11.12 -2.00
N PHE A 101 3.65 10.71 -3.20
CA PHE A 101 2.94 9.47 -3.47
C PHE A 101 3.87 8.57 -4.26
N GLY A 102 4.10 7.34 -3.79
CA GLY A 102 5.02 6.50 -4.53
C GLY A 102 5.54 5.28 -3.84
N ASN A 103 6.57 4.72 -4.47
CA ASN A 103 7.17 3.44 -4.18
C ASN A 103 6.26 2.25 -4.54
N TRP A 104 6.87 1.11 -4.82
CA TRP A 104 6.21 -0.18 -4.89
C TRP A 104 6.84 -1.16 -3.93
N THR A 105 8.13 -1.42 -4.09
CA THR A 105 8.81 -2.44 -3.30
C THR A 105 9.10 -1.96 -1.87
N SER A 106 9.04 -2.87 -0.90
CA SER A 106 9.44 -2.56 0.47
C SER A 106 10.90 -2.13 0.57
N VAL A 107 11.78 -2.67 -0.30
CA VAL A 107 13.19 -2.24 -0.31
C VAL A 107 13.35 -0.80 -0.80
N SER A 108 12.54 -0.34 -1.76
CA SER A 108 12.56 1.07 -2.18
C SER A 108 12.03 1.97 -1.07
N ARG A 109 10.92 1.59 -0.41
CA ARG A 109 10.37 2.33 0.74
C ARG A 109 11.40 2.43 1.87
N LYS A 110 12.05 1.32 2.24
CA LYS A 110 13.10 1.32 3.28
C LYS A 110 14.32 2.16 2.91
N SER A 111 14.63 2.32 1.63
CA SER A 111 15.68 3.24 1.16
C SER A 111 15.25 4.71 1.28
N VAL A 112 13.98 5.00 1.05
CA VAL A 112 13.39 6.36 1.13
C VAL A 112 13.12 6.79 2.57
N LEU A 113 12.74 5.86 3.44
CA LEU A 113 12.30 6.13 4.81
C LEU A 113 13.24 7.04 5.62
N PRO A 114 14.57 6.81 5.66
CA PRO A 114 15.48 7.70 6.39
C PRO A 114 15.48 9.14 5.86
N VAL A 115 15.27 9.32 4.55
CA VAL A 115 15.22 10.65 3.92
C VAL A 115 13.93 11.37 4.30
N ILE A 116 12.81 10.67 4.25
CA ILE A 116 11.49 11.21 4.61
C ILE A 116 11.47 11.62 6.09
N GLU A 117 12.00 10.80 6.99
CA GLU A 117 12.06 11.10 8.43
C GLU A 117 13.03 12.24 8.75
N GLU A 118 14.23 12.24 8.14
CA GLU A 118 15.23 13.31 8.34
C GLU A 118 14.69 14.68 7.93
N LEU A 119 13.97 14.75 6.82
CA LEU A 119 13.48 16.00 6.24
C LEU A 119 12.04 16.32 6.65
N ASN A 120 11.43 15.53 7.53
CA ASN A 120 10.03 15.60 7.91
C ASN A 120 9.11 15.67 6.69
N GLY A 121 9.37 14.87 5.65
CA GLY A 121 8.49 14.72 4.50
C GLY A 121 7.28 13.85 4.82
N LEU A 122 6.32 13.76 3.92
CA LEU A 122 5.15 12.90 4.02
C LEU A 122 5.06 12.00 2.80
N LEU A 123 5.00 10.68 3.04
CA LEU A 123 4.87 9.65 2.01
C LEU A 123 3.55 8.90 2.13
N PHE A 124 2.80 8.79 1.04
CA PHE A 124 1.71 7.84 0.88
C PHE A 124 2.18 6.63 0.09
N TYR A 125 2.18 5.46 0.73
CA TYR A 125 2.65 4.19 0.17
C TYR A 125 1.45 3.31 -0.20
N PRO A 126 1.20 3.05 -1.52
CA PRO A 126 -0.06 2.47 -1.98
C PRO A 126 -0.07 0.95 -2.10
N VAL A 127 1.02 0.27 -1.78
CA VAL A 127 1.22 -1.15 -2.11
C VAL A 127 1.20 -2.01 -0.85
N GLN A 128 0.78 -3.26 -0.99
CA GLN A 128 0.88 -4.24 0.07
C GLN A 128 2.33 -4.38 0.57
N TYR A 129 2.51 -4.74 1.82
CA TYR A 129 3.84 -4.91 2.39
C TYR A 129 3.84 -5.93 3.55
N GLU A 130 5.03 -6.26 4.02
CA GLU A 130 5.27 -7.27 5.06
C GLU A 130 4.84 -6.87 6.47
N GLY A 131 4.36 -5.64 6.67
CA GLY A 131 4.23 -5.09 8.01
C GLY A 131 5.60 -4.84 8.66
N GLU A 132 5.68 -5.01 10.00
CA GLU A 132 6.91 -4.94 10.78
C GLU A 132 7.67 -3.61 10.62
N GLU A 133 6.94 -2.56 10.33
CA GLU A 133 7.41 -1.19 10.17
C GLU A 133 6.28 -0.21 10.44
N SER A 134 6.58 0.88 11.11
CA SER A 134 5.72 2.06 11.18
C SER A 134 6.57 3.33 11.16
N SER A 135 6.03 4.40 10.61
CA SER A 135 6.66 5.72 10.62
C SER A 135 5.59 6.80 10.66
N LYS A 136 5.80 7.82 11.47
CA LYS A 136 4.91 8.98 11.52
C LYS A 136 4.90 9.79 10.22
N ASN A 137 5.86 9.53 9.32
CA ASN A 137 6.03 10.21 8.05
C ASN A 137 5.52 9.38 6.86
N VAL A 138 4.93 8.19 7.12
CA VAL A 138 4.40 7.31 6.06
C VAL A 138 2.97 6.91 6.37
N PHE A 139 2.06 7.13 5.44
CA PHE A 139 0.73 6.53 5.43
C PHE A 139 0.73 5.32 4.51
N TYR A 140 0.39 4.16 5.07
CA TYR A 140 0.36 2.87 4.38
C TYR A 140 -1.07 2.63 3.88
N THR A 141 -1.32 2.92 2.61
CA THR A 141 -2.65 2.79 2.00
C THR A 141 -2.88 1.46 1.32
N GLY A 142 -1.82 0.68 1.11
CA GLY A 142 -1.89 -0.73 0.69
C GLY A 142 -2.07 -1.69 1.86
N ALA A 143 -2.21 -2.97 1.56
CA ALA A 143 -2.52 -4.01 2.54
C ALA A 143 -1.36 -4.31 3.49
N ALA A 144 -1.66 -4.46 4.79
CA ALA A 144 -0.81 -5.12 5.77
C ALA A 144 -1.02 -6.66 5.73
N PRO A 145 -0.18 -7.48 6.37
CA PRO A 145 -0.30 -8.94 6.32
C PRO A 145 -1.65 -9.50 6.77
N ASN A 146 -2.29 -8.85 7.76
CA ASN A 146 -3.64 -9.22 8.22
C ASN A 146 -4.75 -8.84 7.24
N GLN A 147 -4.42 -8.05 6.21
CA GLN A 147 -5.33 -7.62 5.15
C GLN A 147 -5.05 -8.28 3.80
N GLN A 148 -4.16 -9.26 3.74
CA GLN A 148 -3.85 -10.00 2.52
C GLN A 148 -3.33 -11.41 2.82
N ALA A 149 -2.10 -11.52 3.34
CA ALA A 149 -1.38 -12.79 3.44
C ALA A 149 -2.05 -13.80 4.36
N ILE A 150 -2.52 -13.38 5.53
CA ILE A 150 -3.18 -14.27 6.51
C ILE A 150 -4.55 -14.72 5.99
N PRO A 151 -5.48 -13.84 5.57
CA PRO A 151 -6.79 -14.26 5.06
C PRO A 151 -6.69 -15.15 3.80
N ALA A 152 -5.76 -14.87 2.90
CA ALA A 152 -5.54 -15.71 1.72
C ALA A 152 -5.03 -17.12 2.09
N THR A 153 -4.19 -17.22 3.14
CA THR A 153 -3.72 -18.50 3.65
C THR A 153 -4.85 -19.28 4.33
N ASP A 154 -5.72 -18.60 5.08
CA ASP A 154 -6.93 -19.23 5.63
C ASP A 154 -7.84 -19.76 4.55
N TYR A 155 -8.05 -19.00 3.46
CA TYR A 155 -8.83 -19.47 2.31
C TYR A 155 -8.24 -20.76 1.70
N PHE A 156 -6.92 -20.86 1.57
CA PHE A 156 -6.25 -22.07 1.09
C PHE A 156 -6.45 -23.26 2.03
N LEU A 157 -6.35 -23.04 3.34
CA LEU A 157 -6.53 -24.07 4.35
C LEU A 157 -7.99 -24.53 4.45
N GLU A 158 -8.93 -23.60 4.54
CA GLU A 158 -10.31 -23.87 4.94
C GLU A 158 -11.23 -24.18 3.75
N GLU A 159 -11.08 -23.41 2.64
CA GLU A 159 -11.95 -23.57 1.46
C GLU A 159 -11.36 -24.53 0.43
N LEU A 160 -10.03 -24.47 0.21
CA LEU A 160 -9.38 -25.33 -0.78
C LEU A 160 -8.82 -26.63 -0.19
N GLY A 161 -8.68 -26.73 1.12
CA GLY A 161 -8.15 -27.92 1.78
C GLY A 161 -6.68 -28.20 1.40
N VAL A 162 -5.88 -27.16 1.23
CA VAL A 162 -4.43 -27.29 0.96
C VAL A 162 -3.72 -27.82 2.20
N GLU A 163 -2.88 -28.84 2.01
CA GLU A 163 -2.15 -29.52 3.07
C GLU A 163 -0.64 -29.28 3.01
N LYS A 164 -0.13 -28.84 1.85
CA LYS A 164 1.29 -28.52 1.63
C LYS A 164 1.42 -27.17 0.91
N PHE A 165 2.40 -26.40 1.32
CA PHE A 165 2.55 -25.02 0.86
C PHE A 165 3.91 -24.79 0.23
N ALA A 166 3.91 -24.21 -0.99
CA ALA A 166 5.09 -23.66 -1.62
C ALA A 166 5.04 -22.13 -1.49
N LEU A 167 5.92 -21.55 -0.68
CA LEU A 167 6.06 -20.10 -0.50
C LEU A 167 7.15 -19.61 -1.44
N LEU A 168 6.76 -19.04 -2.56
CA LEU A 168 7.66 -18.56 -3.60
C LEU A 168 7.74 -17.05 -3.61
N GLY A 169 8.94 -16.48 -3.61
CA GLY A 169 9.09 -15.04 -3.54
C GLY A 169 10.30 -14.48 -4.29
N THR A 170 10.26 -13.20 -4.57
CA THR A 170 11.43 -12.44 -5.00
C THR A 170 12.37 -12.23 -3.81
N ASP A 171 13.69 -12.29 -4.05
CA ASP A 171 14.70 -12.26 -2.96
C ASP A 171 14.94 -10.85 -2.43
N TYR A 172 14.02 -10.35 -1.59
CA TYR A 172 14.19 -9.10 -0.84
C TYR A 172 13.30 -9.09 0.43
N VAL A 173 13.25 -7.98 1.17
CA VAL A 173 12.67 -7.90 2.50
C VAL A 173 11.19 -8.30 2.55
N TYR A 174 10.34 -7.84 1.60
CA TYR A 174 8.90 -8.14 1.63
C TYR A 174 8.62 -9.65 1.55
N PRO A 175 9.07 -10.40 0.52
CA PRO A 175 8.81 -11.83 0.45
C PRO A 175 9.44 -12.61 1.62
N ARG A 176 10.67 -12.26 2.01
CA ARG A 176 11.34 -12.96 3.12
C ARG A 176 10.60 -12.80 4.44
N THR A 177 10.14 -11.59 4.76
CA THR A 177 9.41 -11.33 6.00
C THR A 177 8.01 -11.91 5.94
N THR A 178 7.27 -11.69 4.84
CA THR A 178 5.93 -12.26 4.64
C THR A 178 5.95 -13.77 4.71
N ASN A 179 6.89 -14.44 4.05
CA ASN A 179 6.98 -15.89 4.09
C ASN A 179 7.38 -16.40 5.48
N ASN A 180 8.22 -15.70 6.24
CA ASN A 180 8.50 -16.06 7.64
C ASN A 180 7.24 -15.94 8.52
N ILE A 181 6.42 -14.92 8.33
CA ILE A 181 5.11 -14.80 8.98
C ILE A 181 4.24 -15.99 8.62
N LEU A 182 4.15 -16.34 7.34
CA LEU A 182 3.33 -17.44 6.86
C LEU A 182 3.84 -18.81 7.32
N GLU A 183 5.15 -19.06 7.37
CA GLU A 183 5.69 -20.28 7.95
C GLU A 183 5.27 -20.44 9.41
N SER A 184 5.42 -19.38 10.22
CA SER A 184 5.01 -19.39 11.61
C SER A 184 3.50 -19.57 11.76
N TYR A 185 2.72 -18.90 10.92
CA TYR A 185 1.27 -19.02 10.88
C TYR A 185 0.82 -20.44 10.53
N LEU A 186 1.34 -21.02 9.44
CA LEU A 186 1.03 -22.38 9.00
C LEU A 186 1.39 -23.43 10.07
N LYS A 187 2.55 -23.28 10.72
CA LYS A 187 2.94 -24.13 11.84
C LYS A 187 1.96 -24.01 13.02
N SER A 188 1.44 -22.82 13.30
CA SER A 188 0.42 -22.63 14.34
C SER A 188 -0.92 -23.30 14.00
N LYS A 189 -1.23 -23.46 12.71
CA LYS A 189 -2.40 -24.20 12.20
C LYS A 189 -2.16 -25.71 12.10
N GLY A 190 -0.96 -26.20 12.45
CA GLY A 190 -0.63 -27.62 12.50
C GLY A 190 0.02 -28.17 11.22
N ILE A 191 0.39 -27.34 10.26
CA ILE A 191 1.15 -27.76 9.08
C ILE A 191 2.59 -28.09 9.51
N ALA A 192 3.07 -29.27 9.12
CA ALA A 192 4.42 -29.71 9.46
C ALA A 192 5.48 -28.93 8.66
N GLU A 193 6.67 -28.77 9.23
CA GLU A 193 7.77 -28.06 8.58
C GLU A 193 8.16 -28.68 7.22
N ASP A 194 8.14 -30.03 7.13
CA ASP A 194 8.42 -30.77 5.89
C ASP A 194 7.33 -30.60 4.81
N ASP A 195 6.16 -30.07 5.16
CA ASP A 195 5.06 -29.76 4.25
C ASP A 195 5.09 -28.28 3.78
N ILE A 196 6.13 -27.52 4.14
CA ILE A 196 6.35 -26.13 3.72
C ILE A 196 7.65 -26.05 2.91
N PHE A 197 7.53 -25.70 1.64
CA PHE A 197 8.66 -25.45 0.75
C PHE A 197 8.83 -23.94 0.53
N VAL A 198 10.01 -23.39 0.79
CA VAL A 198 10.29 -21.96 0.62
C VAL A 198 11.39 -21.77 -0.42
N ASN A 199 11.17 -20.88 -1.38
CA ASN A 199 12.17 -20.54 -2.39
C ASN A 199 12.13 -19.05 -2.76
N TYR A 200 13.32 -18.49 -3.00
CA TYR A 200 13.47 -17.09 -3.40
C TYR A 200 14.29 -16.99 -4.69
N THR A 201 13.89 -16.07 -5.57
CA THR A 201 14.57 -15.77 -6.83
C THR A 201 14.91 -14.29 -6.93
N PRO A 202 15.99 -13.91 -7.62
CA PRO A 202 16.28 -12.49 -7.84
C PRO A 202 15.20 -11.80 -8.68
N PHE A 203 15.14 -10.47 -8.61
CA PHE A 203 14.31 -9.69 -9.54
C PHE A 203 14.66 -10.02 -11.00
N GLY A 204 13.64 -10.08 -11.87
CA GLY A 204 13.82 -10.41 -13.28
C GLY A 204 14.17 -11.88 -13.54
N HIS A 205 13.94 -12.78 -12.59
CA HIS A 205 14.17 -14.22 -12.79
C HIS A 205 13.27 -14.78 -13.89
N SER A 206 13.83 -15.62 -14.76
CA SER A 206 13.11 -16.10 -15.95
C SER A 206 13.11 -17.63 -16.16
N ASP A 207 13.96 -18.38 -15.45
CA ASP A 207 14.02 -19.86 -15.56
C ASP A 207 13.37 -20.53 -14.35
N TRP A 208 12.07 -20.79 -14.45
CA TRP A 208 11.24 -21.34 -13.39
C TRP A 208 11.13 -22.88 -13.43
N SER A 209 11.70 -23.55 -14.42
CA SER A 209 11.49 -24.97 -14.70
C SER A 209 11.84 -25.87 -13.50
N LYS A 210 12.96 -25.59 -12.81
CA LYS A 210 13.34 -26.35 -11.62
C LYS A 210 12.39 -26.11 -10.45
N ILE A 211 12.00 -24.86 -10.21
CA ILE A 211 11.14 -24.49 -9.07
C ILE A 211 9.76 -25.12 -9.26
N VAL A 212 9.19 -25.03 -10.45
CA VAL A 212 7.90 -25.65 -10.79
C VAL A 212 7.98 -27.18 -10.62
N ALA A 213 9.08 -27.82 -11.04
CA ALA A 213 9.28 -29.25 -10.81
C ALA A 213 9.38 -29.60 -9.31
N ASP A 214 10.04 -28.78 -8.50
CA ASP A 214 10.14 -28.98 -7.05
C ASP A 214 8.74 -28.83 -6.37
N VAL A 215 7.91 -27.86 -6.84
CA VAL A 215 6.52 -27.71 -6.37
C VAL A 215 5.67 -28.94 -6.69
N VAL A 216 5.77 -29.47 -7.91
CA VAL A 216 5.07 -30.71 -8.29
C VAL A 216 5.53 -31.89 -7.42
N ALA A 217 6.84 -32.00 -7.19
CA ALA A 217 7.42 -33.07 -6.37
C ALA A 217 6.96 -32.98 -4.89
N LEU A 218 6.63 -31.81 -4.38
CA LEU A 218 6.10 -31.62 -3.03
C LEU A 218 4.80 -32.43 -2.81
N GLY A 219 3.94 -32.56 -3.84
CA GLY A 219 2.68 -33.30 -3.82
C GLY A 219 2.81 -34.79 -4.14
N ALA A 220 4.03 -35.36 -4.22
CA ALA A 220 4.24 -36.75 -4.65
C ALA A 220 3.62 -37.81 -3.73
N ASP A 221 3.29 -37.48 -2.48
CA ASP A 221 2.61 -38.34 -1.52
C ASP A 221 1.07 -38.26 -1.61
N GLY A 222 0.52 -37.47 -2.52
CA GLY A 222 -0.91 -37.32 -2.79
C GLY A 222 -1.62 -36.28 -1.92
N LYS A 223 -0.89 -35.53 -1.10
CA LYS A 223 -1.43 -34.36 -0.38
C LYS A 223 -1.64 -33.18 -1.35
N LYS A 224 -2.68 -32.38 -1.12
CA LYS A 224 -2.96 -31.21 -1.92
C LYS A 224 -1.93 -30.11 -1.67
N VAL A 225 -1.26 -29.68 -2.74
CA VAL A 225 -0.27 -28.58 -2.72
C VAL A 225 -0.94 -27.29 -3.15
N GLY A 226 -0.57 -26.17 -2.51
CA GLY A 226 -0.89 -24.82 -2.97
C GLY A 226 0.37 -23.95 -3.00
N VAL A 227 0.40 -23.00 -3.90
CA VAL A 227 1.48 -22.01 -4.01
C VAL A 227 0.99 -20.65 -3.47
N ILE A 228 1.73 -20.07 -2.53
CA ILE A 228 1.58 -18.67 -2.15
C ILE A 228 2.72 -17.90 -2.80
N SER A 229 2.37 -16.95 -3.68
CA SER A 229 3.32 -16.20 -4.49
C SER A 229 3.49 -14.77 -3.98
N THR A 230 4.70 -14.46 -3.55
CA THR A 230 5.19 -13.12 -3.25
C THR A 230 6.23 -12.67 -4.30
N ILE A 231 6.10 -13.17 -5.54
CA ILE A 231 6.93 -12.79 -6.69
C ILE A 231 6.49 -11.42 -7.18
N ASN A 232 7.46 -10.55 -7.51
CA ASN A 232 7.19 -9.17 -7.94
C ASN A 232 7.73 -8.87 -9.34
N GLY A 233 7.05 -7.94 -10.01
CA GLY A 233 7.45 -7.39 -11.29
C GLY A 233 7.38 -8.40 -12.44
N ASP A 234 8.24 -8.22 -13.43
CA ASP A 234 8.28 -8.98 -14.67
C ASP A 234 8.57 -10.49 -14.49
N ALA A 235 9.11 -10.91 -13.35
CA ALA A 235 9.35 -12.30 -13.01
C ALA A 235 8.05 -13.14 -12.97
N ASN A 236 6.90 -12.52 -12.65
CA ASN A 236 5.59 -13.17 -12.68
C ASN A 236 5.25 -13.72 -14.07
N VAL A 237 5.59 -12.99 -15.12
CA VAL A 237 5.37 -13.42 -16.50
C VAL A 237 6.05 -14.75 -16.78
N GLY A 238 7.30 -14.91 -16.35
CA GLY A 238 8.07 -16.15 -16.49
C GLY A 238 7.47 -17.30 -15.68
N PHE A 239 7.08 -17.03 -14.45
CA PHE A 239 6.49 -18.02 -13.55
C PHE A 239 5.18 -18.61 -14.11
N TYR A 240 4.23 -17.78 -14.49
CA TYR A 240 2.95 -18.25 -15.03
C TYR A 240 3.10 -18.96 -16.39
N LYS A 241 4.02 -18.50 -17.25
CA LYS A 241 4.34 -19.22 -18.49
C LYS A 241 4.87 -20.62 -18.25
N GLU A 242 5.70 -20.81 -17.22
CA GLU A 242 6.24 -22.14 -16.88
C GLU A 242 5.17 -23.05 -16.27
N LEU A 243 4.28 -22.51 -15.40
CA LEU A 243 3.13 -23.28 -14.90
C LEU A 243 2.25 -23.79 -16.05
N ALA A 244 1.91 -22.91 -16.99
CA ALA A 244 1.13 -23.25 -18.16
C ALA A 244 1.87 -24.29 -19.05
N ALA A 245 3.17 -24.13 -19.28
CA ALA A 245 3.99 -25.07 -20.06
C ALA A 245 4.10 -26.46 -19.40
N ALA A 246 4.10 -26.51 -18.07
CA ALA A 246 4.07 -27.75 -17.29
C ALA A 246 2.67 -28.41 -17.25
N GLY A 247 1.63 -27.74 -17.78
CA GLY A 247 0.25 -28.22 -17.78
C GLY A 247 -0.38 -28.26 -16.39
N ILE A 248 0.06 -27.41 -15.48
CA ILE A 248 -0.44 -27.31 -14.11
C ILE A 248 -1.63 -26.35 -14.10
N SER A 249 -2.81 -26.89 -13.76
CA SER A 249 -4.05 -26.13 -13.60
C SER A 249 -4.24 -25.71 -12.13
N ALA A 250 -5.16 -24.77 -11.91
CA ALA A 250 -5.57 -24.39 -10.56
C ALA A 250 -6.23 -25.52 -9.77
N ASP A 251 -6.86 -26.47 -10.47
CA ASP A 251 -7.42 -27.69 -9.85
C ASP A 251 -6.32 -28.62 -9.30
N ASP A 252 -5.17 -28.68 -9.99
CA ASP A 252 -4.04 -29.50 -9.61
C ASP A 252 -3.25 -28.85 -8.46
N ILE A 253 -2.77 -27.61 -8.69
CA ILE A 253 -1.97 -26.84 -7.74
C ILE A 253 -2.41 -25.38 -7.81
N PRO A 254 -3.37 -24.94 -6.98
CA PRO A 254 -3.79 -23.56 -6.95
C PRO A 254 -2.63 -22.63 -6.54
N VAL A 255 -2.58 -21.46 -7.17
CA VAL A 255 -1.68 -20.37 -6.80
C VAL A 255 -2.53 -19.24 -6.25
N VAL A 256 -2.15 -18.63 -5.11
CA VAL A 256 -2.61 -17.31 -4.72
C VAL A 256 -1.43 -16.32 -4.78
N ALA A 257 -1.60 -15.26 -5.55
CA ALA A 257 -0.60 -14.23 -5.72
C ALA A 257 -0.93 -12.97 -4.91
N PHE A 258 0.12 -12.34 -4.37
CA PHE A 258 0.01 -11.10 -3.60
C PHE A 258 0.53 -9.87 -4.35
N SER A 259 1.06 -10.06 -5.55
CA SER A 259 1.61 -8.99 -6.39
C SER A 259 1.27 -9.19 -7.87
N VAL A 260 0.12 -9.81 -8.14
CA VAL A 260 -0.44 -9.97 -9.49
C VAL A 260 -1.88 -9.46 -9.46
N GLY A 261 -2.13 -8.44 -10.23
CA GLY A 261 -3.44 -7.88 -10.50
C GLY A 261 -3.71 -7.84 -12.00
N GLU A 262 -4.69 -7.08 -12.39
CA GLU A 262 -5.12 -6.94 -13.78
C GLU A 262 -4.00 -6.42 -14.68
N GLU A 263 -3.13 -5.52 -14.18
CA GLU A 263 -2.03 -4.95 -14.96
C GLU A 263 -0.96 -6.01 -15.31
N GLU A 264 -0.58 -6.86 -14.34
CA GLU A 264 0.38 -7.94 -14.58
C GLU A 264 -0.17 -9.02 -15.52
N LEU A 265 -1.50 -9.23 -15.52
CA LEU A 265 -2.16 -10.16 -16.43
C LEU A 265 -2.33 -9.57 -17.84
N SER A 266 -2.34 -8.24 -17.95
CA SER A 266 -2.50 -7.58 -19.26
C SER A 266 -1.31 -7.94 -20.17
N GLY A 267 -1.59 -8.56 -21.29
CA GLY A 267 -0.56 -9.04 -22.22
C GLY A 267 -0.03 -10.45 -21.95
N LEU A 268 -0.59 -11.18 -20.97
CA LEU A 268 -0.42 -12.62 -20.83
C LEU A 268 -1.54 -13.39 -21.56
N ASP A 269 -1.22 -14.60 -22.02
CA ASP A 269 -2.24 -15.58 -22.40
C ASP A 269 -2.77 -16.22 -21.11
N THR A 270 -3.95 -15.79 -20.67
CA THR A 270 -4.59 -16.19 -19.42
C THR A 270 -5.33 -17.52 -19.53
N THR A 271 -5.48 -18.10 -20.72
CA THR A 271 -6.26 -19.34 -20.96
C THR A 271 -5.88 -20.48 -19.99
N ASN A 272 -4.60 -20.62 -19.67
CA ASN A 272 -4.09 -21.64 -18.75
C ASN A 272 -3.92 -21.14 -17.32
N LEU A 273 -4.35 -19.92 -17.02
CA LEU A 273 -4.25 -19.30 -15.68
C LEU A 273 -5.60 -19.19 -14.98
N VAL A 274 -6.69 -19.48 -15.69
CA VAL A 274 -8.05 -19.47 -15.17
C VAL A 274 -8.14 -20.37 -13.93
N GLY A 275 -8.76 -19.84 -12.86
CA GLY A 275 -8.92 -20.54 -11.59
C GLY A 275 -7.78 -20.31 -10.57
N HIS A 276 -6.60 -19.83 -11.00
CA HIS A 276 -5.62 -19.33 -10.05
C HIS A 276 -6.09 -18.02 -9.40
N LEU A 277 -5.59 -17.73 -8.20
CA LEU A 277 -6.12 -16.69 -7.33
C LEU A 277 -5.16 -15.53 -7.14
N ALA A 278 -5.72 -14.38 -6.80
CA ALA A 278 -4.99 -13.27 -6.19
C ALA A 278 -5.72 -12.78 -4.94
N ALA A 279 -4.99 -12.18 -4.02
CA ALA A 279 -5.56 -11.58 -2.82
C ALA A 279 -5.21 -10.09 -2.77
N TRP A 280 -6.24 -9.24 -2.73
CA TRP A 280 -6.13 -7.78 -2.73
C TRP A 280 -7.24 -7.14 -1.89
N ASN A 281 -7.27 -5.81 -1.83
CA ASN A 281 -8.38 -5.05 -1.25
C ASN A 281 -9.31 -4.46 -2.32
N TYR A 282 -8.95 -4.59 -3.59
CA TYR A 282 -9.71 -4.13 -4.74
C TYR A 282 -9.42 -4.98 -5.97
N PHE A 283 -10.43 -5.19 -6.80
CA PHE A 283 -10.33 -5.65 -8.18
C PHE A 283 -11.21 -4.77 -9.09
N GLN A 284 -10.79 -4.60 -10.35
CA GLN A 284 -11.56 -3.83 -11.34
C GLN A 284 -13.00 -4.32 -11.50
N SER A 285 -13.25 -5.59 -11.25
CA SER A 285 -14.56 -6.23 -11.34
C SER A 285 -15.49 -5.93 -10.17
N ALA A 286 -15.10 -5.09 -9.21
CA ALA A 286 -15.97 -4.70 -8.10
C ALA A 286 -17.27 -4.06 -8.61
N ASP A 287 -18.43 -4.64 -8.23
CA ASP A 287 -19.77 -4.25 -8.71
C ASP A 287 -20.34 -3.11 -7.85
N THR A 288 -19.82 -1.89 -8.09
CA THR A 288 -20.31 -0.67 -7.42
C THR A 288 -20.35 0.51 -8.41
N GLU A 289 -21.29 1.44 -8.21
CA GLU A 289 -21.43 2.64 -9.04
C GLU A 289 -20.13 3.49 -9.01
N ALA A 290 -19.50 3.61 -7.84
CA ALA A 290 -18.25 4.35 -7.68
C ALA A 290 -17.11 3.73 -8.49
N ASN A 291 -17.03 2.39 -8.53
CA ASN A 291 -16.04 1.68 -9.35
C ASN A 291 -16.34 1.82 -10.84
N GLU A 292 -17.60 1.72 -11.26
CA GLU A 292 -17.98 1.94 -12.67
C GLU A 292 -17.53 3.34 -13.16
N GLU A 293 -17.78 4.37 -12.35
CA GLU A 293 -17.36 5.75 -12.65
C GLU A 293 -15.82 5.87 -12.71
N TRP A 294 -15.12 5.26 -11.76
CA TRP A 294 -13.66 5.25 -11.70
C TRP A 294 -13.04 4.58 -12.93
N VAL A 295 -13.49 3.36 -13.26
CA VAL A 295 -13.01 2.60 -14.42
C VAL A 295 -13.34 3.33 -15.73
N ALA A 296 -14.53 3.92 -15.85
CA ALA A 296 -14.90 4.71 -17.01
C ALA A 296 -14.02 5.96 -17.19
N ALA A 297 -13.72 6.69 -16.12
CA ALA A 297 -12.84 7.84 -16.14
C ALA A 297 -11.40 7.44 -16.54
N TRP A 298 -10.90 6.32 -15.98
CA TRP A 298 -9.59 5.77 -16.33
C TRP A 298 -9.50 5.43 -17.82
N LYS A 299 -10.44 4.63 -18.33
CA LYS A 299 -10.47 4.23 -19.75
C LYS A 299 -10.66 5.41 -20.70
N ALA A 300 -11.45 6.38 -20.33
CA ALA A 300 -11.63 7.61 -21.13
C ALA A 300 -10.30 8.39 -21.29
N ARG A 301 -9.43 8.37 -20.28
CA ARG A 301 -8.14 9.04 -20.31
C ARG A 301 -7.05 8.20 -20.98
N MET A 302 -6.97 6.93 -20.64
CA MET A 302 -5.82 6.07 -20.96
C MET A 302 -6.06 5.11 -22.13
N GLY A 303 -7.31 4.87 -22.52
CA GLY A 303 -7.73 3.93 -23.56
C GLY A 303 -8.52 2.74 -22.99
N ASP A 304 -9.36 2.16 -23.83
CA ASP A 304 -10.32 1.11 -23.44
C ASP A 304 -9.64 -0.21 -23.01
N ASP A 305 -8.43 -0.44 -23.44
CA ASP A 305 -7.59 -1.62 -23.15
C ASP A 305 -6.81 -1.50 -21.82
N ARG A 306 -6.83 -0.33 -21.19
CA ARG A 306 -6.16 -0.12 -19.91
C ARG A 306 -7.06 -0.55 -18.74
N VAL A 307 -6.42 -1.15 -17.74
CA VAL A 307 -7.07 -1.72 -16.57
C VAL A 307 -6.79 -0.90 -15.31
N THR A 308 -7.61 -1.12 -14.28
CA THR A 308 -7.37 -0.61 -12.92
C THR A 308 -7.00 -1.78 -12.00
N ASN A 309 -6.29 -1.50 -10.91
CA ASN A 309 -5.86 -2.50 -9.93
C ASN A 309 -5.84 -1.94 -8.50
N ASP A 310 -5.54 -2.79 -7.52
CA ASP A 310 -5.54 -2.43 -6.09
C ASP A 310 -4.61 -1.24 -5.74
N PRO A 311 -3.33 -1.17 -6.17
CA PRO A 311 -2.49 -0.01 -5.83
C PRO A 311 -2.99 1.32 -6.40
N MET A 312 -3.74 1.29 -7.50
CA MET A 312 -4.41 2.48 -8.05
C MET A 312 -5.56 2.93 -7.14
N GLU A 313 -6.36 1.98 -6.63
CA GLU A 313 -7.41 2.28 -5.64
C GLU A 313 -6.82 2.81 -4.33
N ALA A 314 -5.70 2.24 -3.89
CA ALA A 314 -4.98 2.74 -2.71
C ALA A 314 -4.46 4.17 -2.89
N HIS A 315 -4.01 4.54 -4.09
CA HIS A 315 -3.70 5.93 -4.44
C HIS A 315 -4.96 6.82 -4.46
N TYR A 316 -6.05 6.33 -5.05
CA TYR A 316 -7.32 7.05 -5.09
C TYR A 316 -7.81 7.39 -3.68
N ILE A 317 -7.81 6.44 -2.75
CA ILE A 317 -8.20 6.68 -1.36
C ILE A 317 -7.21 7.63 -0.68
N GLY A 318 -5.92 7.31 -0.73
CA GLY A 318 -4.88 8.09 -0.05
C GLY A 318 -4.81 9.54 -0.50
N PHE A 319 -4.93 9.79 -1.81
CA PHE A 319 -4.93 11.14 -2.37
C PHE A 319 -6.15 11.94 -1.93
N ASN A 320 -7.35 11.37 -2.01
CA ASN A 320 -8.56 12.07 -1.58
C ASN A 320 -8.57 12.35 -0.07
N MET A 321 -8.09 11.42 0.75
CA MET A 321 -7.91 11.65 2.20
C MET A 321 -6.89 12.76 2.46
N TRP A 322 -5.78 12.81 1.71
CA TRP A 322 -4.80 13.89 1.82
C TRP A 322 -5.42 15.25 1.44
N VAL A 323 -6.16 15.33 0.34
CA VAL A 323 -6.90 16.55 -0.07
C VAL A 323 -7.85 17.00 1.04
N ASN A 324 -8.60 16.07 1.65
CA ASN A 324 -9.49 16.36 2.75
C ASN A 324 -8.72 16.85 3.99
N ALA A 325 -7.58 16.22 4.31
CA ALA A 325 -6.75 16.59 5.46
C ALA A 325 -6.12 17.98 5.29
N VAL A 326 -5.56 18.29 4.12
CA VAL A 326 -5.04 19.63 3.79
C VAL A 326 -6.15 20.69 3.89
N THR A 327 -7.33 20.37 3.37
CA THR A 327 -8.49 21.28 3.43
C THR A 327 -8.95 21.51 4.87
N ALA A 328 -9.00 20.46 5.68
CA ALA A 328 -9.43 20.55 7.09
C ALA A 328 -8.39 21.26 7.98
N ALA A 329 -7.11 21.06 7.69
CA ALA A 329 -6.01 21.72 8.39
C ALA A 329 -5.82 23.19 7.96
N GLU A 330 -6.35 23.58 6.80
CA GLU A 330 -6.04 24.85 6.12
C GLU A 330 -4.52 25.07 5.97
N SER A 331 -3.76 24.00 5.77
CA SER A 331 -2.29 23.96 5.80
C SER A 331 -1.76 22.80 4.95
N THR A 332 -0.57 22.95 4.34
CA THR A 332 0.20 21.86 3.72
C THR A 332 1.33 21.36 4.62
N GLU A 333 1.53 21.97 5.79
CA GLU A 333 2.56 21.54 6.73
C GLU A 333 2.35 20.10 7.19
N VAL A 334 3.39 19.29 7.14
CA VAL A 334 3.33 17.84 7.36
C VAL A 334 2.67 17.46 8.70
N ASP A 335 3.01 18.17 9.77
CA ASP A 335 2.48 17.86 11.11
C ASP A 335 0.98 18.18 11.23
N ASP A 336 0.52 19.26 10.56
CA ASP A 336 -0.89 19.65 10.53
C ASP A 336 -1.71 18.67 9.68
N VAL A 337 -1.20 18.33 8.49
CA VAL A 337 -1.83 17.35 7.60
C VAL A 337 -1.92 15.99 8.27
N ARG A 338 -0.82 15.52 8.89
CA ARG A 338 -0.81 14.24 9.61
C ARG A 338 -1.85 14.21 10.72
N ALA A 339 -1.95 15.27 11.51
CA ALA A 339 -2.97 15.34 12.58
C ALA A 339 -4.40 15.31 12.02
N ALA A 340 -4.64 15.92 10.85
CA ALA A 340 -5.94 15.93 10.19
C ALA A 340 -6.27 14.63 9.45
N MET A 341 -5.27 13.76 9.21
CA MET A 341 -5.49 12.44 8.58
C MET A 341 -6.18 11.45 9.51
N TYR A 342 -5.97 11.53 10.82
CA TYR A 342 -6.50 10.54 11.76
C TYR A 342 -8.02 10.52 11.79
N GLY A 343 -8.59 9.33 11.58
CA GLY A 343 -10.03 9.12 11.53
C GLY A 343 -10.71 9.66 10.26
N GLN A 344 -9.94 10.05 9.24
CA GLN A 344 -10.51 10.35 7.92
C GLN A 344 -11.22 9.12 7.39
N GLU A 345 -12.40 9.33 6.86
CA GLU A 345 -13.21 8.32 6.19
C GLU A 345 -13.32 8.67 4.71
N PHE A 346 -13.15 7.67 3.84
CA PHE A 346 -13.35 7.85 2.42
C PHE A 346 -13.99 6.59 1.80
N PRO A 347 -15.02 6.72 0.93
CA PRO A 347 -15.61 5.58 0.25
C PRO A 347 -14.55 4.83 -0.55
N ASN A 348 -14.44 3.53 -0.35
CA ASN A 348 -13.64 2.67 -1.22
C ASN A 348 -14.44 2.27 -2.47
N LEU A 349 -13.76 1.72 -3.48
CA LEU A 349 -14.40 1.33 -4.74
C LEU A 349 -15.09 -0.05 -4.64
N THR A 350 -14.95 -0.75 -3.52
CA THR A 350 -15.55 -2.06 -3.25
C THR A 350 -16.87 -2.00 -2.49
N GLY A 351 -17.37 -0.79 -2.22
CA GLY A 351 -18.68 -0.55 -1.59
C GLY A 351 -18.66 -0.33 -0.08
N GLY A 352 -17.47 -0.27 0.54
CA GLY A 352 -17.27 0.07 1.95
C GLY A 352 -16.76 1.48 2.17
N THR A 353 -16.19 1.71 3.35
CA THR A 353 -15.56 2.97 3.75
C THR A 353 -14.20 2.69 4.34
N ALA A 354 -13.16 3.15 3.68
CA ALA A 354 -11.81 3.13 4.23
C ALA A 354 -11.69 4.17 5.35
N VAL A 355 -11.04 3.79 6.43
CA VAL A 355 -10.78 4.67 7.59
C VAL A 355 -9.29 4.75 7.82
N MET A 356 -8.74 5.96 7.92
CA MET A 356 -7.34 6.15 8.31
C MET A 356 -7.17 5.97 9.82
N LEU A 357 -6.48 4.92 10.19
CA LEU A 357 -6.25 4.55 11.58
C LEU A 357 -5.08 5.34 12.20
N PRO A 358 -5.03 5.45 13.54
CA PRO A 358 -3.93 6.13 14.23
C PRO A 358 -2.55 5.50 13.99
N ASN A 359 -2.47 4.25 13.58
CA ASN A 359 -1.24 3.56 13.21
C ASN A 359 -0.82 3.78 11.74
N HIS A 360 -1.44 4.74 11.04
CA HIS A 360 -1.21 5.11 9.65
C HIS A 360 -1.60 4.04 8.61
N HIS A 361 -2.44 3.07 8.98
CA HIS A 361 -2.99 2.08 8.06
C HIS A 361 -4.47 2.37 7.80
N LEU A 362 -4.96 1.87 6.67
CA LEU A 362 -6.38 1.92 6.35
C LEU A 362 -7.13 0.71 6.94
N SER A 363 -8.40 0.89 7.27
CA SER A 363 -9.35 -0.21 7.36
C SER A 363 -9.89 -0.48 5.97
N LYS A 364 -9.77 -1.72 5.48
CA LYS A 364 -10.19 -2.13 4.11
C LYS A 364 -10.67 -3.59 4.13
N PRO A 365 -11.58 -3.99 3.21
CA PRO A 365 -11.93 -5.41 3.06
C PRO A 365 -10.77 -6.19 2.45
N VAL A 366 -10.80 -7.51 2.61
CA VAL A 366 -9.89 -8.44 1.92
C VAL A 366 -10.70 -9.21 0.89
N LEU A 367 -10.23 -9.21 -0.34
CA LEU A 367 -10.87 -9.90 -1.45
C LEU A 367 -9.96 -11.02 -1.97
N ILE A 368 -10.59 -12.15 -2.31
CA ILE A 368 -9.96 -13.21 -3.11
C ILE A 368 -10.60 -13.17 -4.48
N GLY A 369 -9.79 -12.95 -5.49
CA GLY A 369 -10.20 -12.94 -6.89
C GLY A 369 -9.68 -14.15 -7.62
N GLU A 370 -10.52 -14.74 -8.47
CA GLU A 370 -10.17 -15.84 -9.36
C GLU A 370 -9.90 -15.31 -10.77
N ILE A 371 -8.74 -15.65 -11.33
CA ILE A 371 -8.33 -15.23 -12.67
C ILE A 371 -9.30 -15.80 -13.73
N GLN A 372 -9.80 -14.92 -14.60
CA GLN A 372 -10.66 -15.25 -15.71
C GLN A 372 -9.89 -15.21 -17.05
N GLU A 373 -10.50 -15.77 -18.12
CA GLU A 373 -9.90 -15.87 -19.46
C GLU A 373 -9.58 -14.49 -20.07
N ASP A 374 -10.33 -13.46 -19.70
CA ASP A 374 -10.15 -12.08 -20.18
C ASP A 374 -9.11 -11.28 -19.38
N GLY A 375 -8.42 -11.90 -18.41
CA GLY A 375 -7.44 -11.25 -17.54
C GLY A 375 -8.04 -10.40 -16.42
N GLN A 376 -9.36 -10.49 -16.22
CA GLN A 376 -10.05 -9.93 -15.06
C GLN A 376 -10.12 -10.95 -13.91
N PHE A 377 -10.70 -10.55 -12.81
CA PHE A 377 -10.91 -11.41 -11.65
C PHE A 377 -12.41 -11.51 -11.29
N ASP A 378 -12.88 -12.72 -11.04
CA ASP A 378 -14.14 -12.91 -10.32
C ASP A 378 -13.87 -12.84 -8.82
N ILE A 379 -14.55 -11.94 -8.10
CA ILE A 379 -14.43 -11.85 -6.64
C ILE A 379 -15.21 -13.00 -6.01
N ILE A 380 -14.50 -14.02 -5.53
CA ILE A 380 -15.08 -15.24 -4.97
C ILE A 380 -15.18 -15.23 -3.45
N SER A 381 -14.48 -14.30 -2.78
CA SER A 381 -14.57 -14.09 -1.34
C SER A 381 -14.29 -12.63 -1.01
N GLN A 382 -15.02 -12.09 -0.03
CA GLN A 382 -14.82 -10.74 0.51
C GLN A 382 -15.13 -10.75 2.00
N THR A 383 -14.24 -10.12 2.78
CA THR A 383 -14.44 -9.92 4.22
C THR A 383 -15.21 -8.63 4.49
N GLU A 384 -15.66 -8.45 5.73
CA GLU A 384 -15.93 -7.11 6.27
C GLU A 384 -14.64 -6.30 6.31
N GLU A 385 -14.73 -5.00 6.67
CA GLU A 385 -13.58 -4.12 6.83
C GLU A 385 -12.61 -4.65 7.89
N VAL A 386 -11.36 -4.84 7.51
CA VAL A 386 -10.27 -5.30 8.39
C VAL A 386 -9.37 -4.11 8.71
N PRO A 387 -9.22 -3.73 9.99
CA PRO A 387 -8.24 -2.71 10.39
C PRO A 387 -6.82 -3.17 10.05
N GLY A 388 -6.06 -2.34 9.33
CA GLY A 388 -4.67 -2.66 9.00
C GLY A 388 -3.78 -2.64 10.25
N ASP A 389 -2.95 -3.67 10.39
CA ASP A 389 -1.99 -3.79 11.48
C ASP A 389 -0.59 -4.12 10.94
N ALA A 390 0.37 -3.26 11.28
CA ALA A 390 1.76 -3.45 10.90
C ALA A 390 2.41 -4.64 11.63
N TRP A 391 1.87 -5.05 12.76
CA TRP A 391 2.53 -5.99 13.65
C TRP A 391 1.78 -7.32 13.70
N THR A 392 2.54 -8.41 13.65
CA THR A 392 1.99 -9.76 13.69
C THR A 392 2.42 -10.50 14.96
N ASP A 393 1.51 -11.29 15.52
CA ASP A 393 1.82 -12.21 16.65
C ASP A 393 2.76 -13.35 16.24
N PHE A 394 3.00 -13.53 14.94
CA PHE A 394 3.80 -14.63 14.38
C PHE A 394 5.29 -14.29 14.22
N LEU A 395 5.67 -13.02 14.36
CA LEU A 395 7.08 -12.56 14.40
C LEU A 395 7.33 -11.64 15.60
N PRO A 396 7.23 -12.12 16.83
CA PRO A 396 7.34 -11.27 18.02
C PRO A 396 8.74 -10.61 18.17
N GLU A 397 9.77 -11.14 17.52
CA GLU A 397 11.14 -10.60 17.58
C GLU A 397 11.34 -9.40 16.65
N SER A 398 10.59 -9.29 15.56
CA SER A 398 10.67 -8.14 14.64
C SER A 398 9.94 -6.92 15.19
N ALA A 399 9.03 -7.11 16.14
CA ALA A 399 8.38 -6.04 16.91
C ALA A 399 9.36 -5.15 17.70
N VAL A 400 10.68 -5.38 17.57
CA VAL A 400 11.76 -4.56 18.17
C VAL A 400 12.08 -3.31 17.33
N LEU A 401 11.58 -3.20 16.10
CA LEU A 401 11.79 -2.03 15.25
C LEU A 401 10.78 -0.93 15.59
N VAL A 402 11.19 0.00 16.42
CA VAL A 402 10.36 1.08 16.97
C VAL A 402 10.54 2.35 16.17
N SER A 403 9.42 2.97 15.74
CA SER A 403 9.40 4.41 15.51
C SER A 403 8.90 5.11 16.78
N ASP A 404 9.61 6.16 17.23
CA ASP A 404 9.18 7.00 18.35
C ASP A 404 7.98 7.87 17.90
N TRP A 405 6.79 7.37 18.16
CA TRP A 405 5.54 7.99 17.72
C TRP A 405 4.89 8.74 18.87
N LYS A 406 5.23 10.01 18.98
CA LYS A 406 4.83 10.86 20.09
C LYS A 406 3.32 11.09 20.19
N GLU A 407 2.62 11.16 19.06
CA GLU A 407 1.19 11.40 18.99
C GLU A 407 0.37 10.24 19.55
N LEU A 408 0.90 9.02 19.47
CA LEU A 408 0.30 7.84 20.09
C LEU A 408 0.90 7.54 21.48
N GLU A 409 1.90 8.33 21.91
CA GLU A 409 2.71 8.04 23.11
C GLU A 409 3.25 6.60 23.10
N CYS A 410 3.54 6.07 21.90
CA CYS A 410 3.69 4.66 21.66
C CYS A 410 4.78 4.39 20.62
N GLY A 411 5.68 3.46 20.90
CA GLY A 411 6.64 2.96 19.93
C GLY A 411 6.01 1.98 18.93
N MET A 412 5.01 1.21 19.35
CA MET A 412 4.24 0.27 18.54
C MET A 412 2.80 0.25 19.02
N TYR A 413 1.87 0.37 18.10
CA TYR A 413 0.45 0.26 18.38
C TYR A 413 -0.13 -0.98 17.69
N ASN A 414 -0.61 -1.92 18.49
CA ASN A 414 -1.33 -3.09 18.01
C ASN A 414 -2.82 -2.77 17.96
N THR A 415 -3.39 -2.69 16.78
CA THR A 415 -4.80 -2.32 16.57
C THR A 415 -5.77 -3.40 17.03
N SER A 416 -5.38 -4.67 17.00
CA SER A 416 -6.25 -5.79 17.40
C SER A 416 -6.43 -5.87 18.92
N THR A 417 -5.43 -5.45 19.69
CA THR A 417 -5.45 -5.44 21.15
C THR A 417 -5.66 -4.05 21.74
N GLU A 418 -5.68 -3.01 20.90
CA GLU A 418 -5.70 -1.59 21.29
C GLU A 418 -4.62 -1.26 22.32
N THR A 419 -3.47 -1.94 22.22
CA THR A 419 -2.36 -1.77 23.18
C THR A 419 -1.14 -1.18 22.51
N CYS A 420 -0.43 -0.37 23.28
CA CYS A 420 0.89 0.12 22.96
C CYS A 420 1.94 -0.80 23.56
N VAL A 421 2.83 -1.33 22.75
CA VAL A 421 4.03 -2.02 23.20
C VAL A 421 5.19 -1.05 23.16
N GLN A 422 5.62 -0.56 24.31
CA GLN A 422 6.83 0.24 24.40
C GLN A 422 8.05 -0.68 24.38
N ILE A 423 8.74 -0.70 23.26
CA ILE A 423 10.03 -1.36 23.17
C ILE A 423 11.09 -0.30 23.46
N LYS A 424 11.90 -0.55 24.49
CA LYS A 424 13.07 0.30 24.74
C LYS A 424 14.04 0.08 23.61
N SER A 425 14.29 1.10 22.79
CA SER A 425 15.40 1.08 21.85
C SER A 425 16.70 0.92 22.64
N ASN A 426 17.50 -0.06 22.30
CA ASN A 426 18.87 -0.23 22.77
C ASN A 426 19.88 0.54 21.89
N TYR A 427 19.52 1.74 21.42
CA TYR A 427 20.42 2.64 20.70
C TYR A 427 20.87 3.77 21.59
#